data_0912f59f1238ccda10759c9a5ec2dd18
#
_entry.id   0912f59f1238ccda10759c9a5ec2dd18
#
_cell.length_a   1.000
_cell.length_b   1.000
_cell.length_c   1.000
_cell.angle_alpha   90.00
_cell.angle_beta   90.00
_cell.angle_gamma   90.00
#
_symmetry.space_group_name_H-M   'P 1'
#
loop_
_entity.id
_entity.type
_entity.pdbx_description
1 polymer ?
#
loop_
_entity_poly.entity_id
_entity_poly.type
_entity_poly.pdbx_seq_one_letter_code
_entity_poly.pdbx_strand_id
1 'polypeptide(L)'
;TVKLRYSETIDHKEYEAKMQKLLDNYVVAKEMMRITEPVDITDAENFDQELEKMGTDRGKADSIRTRLTRTISEKSKEDPAFYKKFSTRIEETIEAYRNRRITDSEYLQKMQDIKEDFRKGNSGISYPTNVTTENSRAFYGVIYDKLIPRMKENANIEEIGEIALTIQREIESKIKRDWHYNTDIHNEIAQAIDDTIFMYATRKNINLDLEELDKLIEEIINIALMKY
;
A
#
# COMPACT_ATOMS: atom_id res chain seq x y z
N THR A 1 -20.83 -48.52 -24.40
CA THR A 1 -21.62 -49.14 -25.49
C THR A 1 -21.81 -48.21 -26.69
N VAL A 2 -21.49 -46.93 -26.61
CA VAL A 2 -21.60 -45.97 -27.72
C VAL A 2 -20.33 -45.89 -28.57
N LYS A 3 -19.15 -46.25 -28.01
CA LYS A 3 -17.85 -46.24 -28.71
C LYS A 3 -17.71 -47.33 -29.78
N LEU A 4 -18.58 -48.32 -29.84
CA LEU A 4 -18.52 -49.45 -30.80
C LEU A 4 -19.39 -49.26 -32.06
N ARG A 5 -20.14 -48.14 -32.18
CA ARG A 5 -21.02 -47.92 -33.36
C ARG A 5 -20.44 -47.02 -34.45
N TYR A 6 -19.37 -46.30 -34.17
CA TYR A 6 -18.69 -45.47 -35.14
C TYR A 6 -17.20 -45.76 -35.06
N SER A 7 -16.75 -46.68 -35.94
CA SER A 7 -15.31 -46.94 -36.14
C SER A 7 -14.65 -45.83 -36.98
N GLU A 8 -14.84 -44.62 -36.56
CA GLU A 8 -14.01 -43.51 -37.04
C GLU A 8 -12.85 -43.36 -36.05
N THR A 9 -11.72 -43.97 -36.42
CA THR A 9 -10.43 -43.57 -35.87
C THR A 9 -10.18 -42.17 -36.29
N ILE A 10 -10.42 -41.21 -35.41
CA ILE A 10 -10.01 -39.82 -35.57
C ILE A 10 -8.47 -39.87 -35.68
N ASP A 11 -7.96 -39.59 -36.89
CA ASP A 11 -6.53 -39.50 -37.10
C ASP A 11 -6.00 -38.22 -36.41
N HIS A 12 -5.56 -38.38 -35.18
CA HIS A 12 -5.04 -37.28 -34.34
C HIS A 12 -3.88 -36.55 -35.00
N LYS A 13 -3.12 -37.20 -35.91
CA LYS A 13 -1.97 -36.62 -36.59
C LYS A 13 -2.31 -35.44 -37.51
N GLU A 14 -3.45 -35.52 -38.20
CA GLU A 14 -3.91 -34.42 -39.06
C GLU A 14 -4.36 -33.20 -38.24
N TYR A 15 -4.97 -33.42 -37.05
CA TYR A 15 -5.36 -32.38 -36.17
C TYR A 15 -4.19 -31.80 -35.38
N GLU A 16 -3.20 -32.61 -35.01
CA GLU A 16 -1.96 -32.14 -34.37
C GLU A 16 -1.20 -31.17 -35.29
N ALA A 17 -1.05 -31.49 -36.54
CA ALA A 17 -0.38 -30.61 -37.50
C ALA A 17 -1.13 -29.28 -37.72
N LYS A 18 -2.47 -29.30 -37.72
CA LYS A 18 -3.30 -28.10 -37.84
C LYS A 18 -3.28 -27.27 -36.54
N MET A 19 -3.30 -27.91 -35.38
CA MET A 19 -3.16 -27.23 -34.09
C MET A 19 -1.78 -26.63 -33.92
N GLN A 20 -0.73 -27.35 -34.30
CA GLN A 20 0.64 -26.81 -34.26
C GLN A 20 0.77 -25.58 -35.16
N LYS A 21 0.22 -25.61 -36.35
CA LYS A 21 0.23 -24.49 -37.29
C LYS A 21 -0.60 -23.28 -36.80
N LEU A 22 -1.69 -23.53 -36.05
CA LEU A 22 -2.47 -22.50 -35.35
C LEU A 22 -1.66 -21.92 -34.22
N LEU A 23 -1.04 -22.75 -33.39
CA LEU A 23 -0.17 -22.33 -32.31
C LEU A 23 1.00 -21.49 -32.83
N ASP A 24 1.67 -21.92 -33.89
CA ASP A 24 2.80 -21.21 -34.53
C ASP A 24 2.36 -19.86 -35.12
N ASN A 25 1.13 -19.74 -35.61
CA ASN A 25 0.60 -18.49 -36.18
C ASN A 25 0.00 -17.53 -35.15
N TYR A 26 -0.53 -18.02 -34.04
CA TYR A 26 -1.20 -17.22 -33.02
C TYR A 26 -0.41 -17.07 -31.71
N VAL A 27 0.47 -18.01 -31.39
CA VAL A 27 1.52 -17.86 -30.40
C VAL A 27 2.76 -17.34 -31.13
N VAL A 28 2.72 -16.09 -31.59
CA VAL A 28 3.95 -15.36 -31.80
C VAL A 28 4.56 -15.27 -30.39
N ALA A 29 5.57 -16.08 -30.13
CA ALA A 29 6.49 -15.83 -29.04
C ALA A 29 7.11 -14.46 -29.36
N LYS A 30 6.44 -13.41 -28.92
CA LYS A 30 7.12 -12.15 -28.63
C LYS A 30 8.29 -12.58 -27.77
N GLU A 31 9.49 -12.27 -28.25
CA GLU A 31 10.75 -12.51 -27.54
C GLU A 31 10.49 -12.55 -26.05
N MET A 32 10.86 -13.67 -25.40
CA MET A 32 10.84 -13.72 -23.95
C MET A 32 11.74 -12.57 -23.52
N MET A 33 11.11 -11.41 -23.27
CA MET A 33 11.78 -10.34 -22.57
C MET A 33 12.30 -11.00 -21.31
N ARG A 34 13.60 -11.11 -21.15
CA ARG A 34 14.21 -11.36 -19.86
C ARG A 34 13.53 -10.38 -18.94
N ILE A 35 12.72 -10.90 -18.03
CA ILE A 35 12.19 -10.12 -16.92
C ILE A 35 13.43 -9.85 -16.08
N THR A 36 14.12 -8.75 -16.40
CA THR A 36 15.09 -8.14 -15.48
C THR A 36 14.36 -7.97 -14.17
N GLU A 37 15.07 -8.13 -13.04
CA GLU A 37 14.48 -7.88 -11.75
C GLU A 37 13.69 -6.58 -11.81
N PRO A 38 12.44 -6.58 -11.30
CA PRO A 38 11.56 -5.45 -11.47
C PRO A 38 12.20 -4.20 -10.86
N VAL A 39 12.49 -3.20 -11.70
CA VAL A 39 13.03 -1.91 -11.25
C VAL A 39 12.11 -1.32 -10.18
N ASP A 40 12.67 -0.85 -9.08
CA ASP A 40 11.93 -0.23 -8.00
C ASP A 40 11.26 1.06 -8.53
N ILE A 41 10.02 1.31 -8.12
CA ILE A 41 9.28 2.52 -8.51
C ILE A 41 9.94 3.79 -7.97
N THR A 42 10.74 3.67 -6.92
CA THR A 42 11.53 4.77 -6.34
C THR A 42 12.78 5.10 -7.15
N ASP A 43 13.28 4.16 -7.98
CA ASP A 43 14.29 4.43 -8.98
C ASP A 43 13.64 5.08 -10.21
N ALA A 44 13.51 6.42 -10.12
CA ALA A 44 12.73 7.19 -11.07
C ALA A 44 13.25 7.05 -12.50
N GLU A 45 14.57 7.13 -12.69
CA GLU A 45 15.18 7.15 -14.02
C GLU A 45 15.02 5.81 -14.75
N ASN A 46 15.37 4.73 -14.10
CA ASN A 46 15.29 3.39 -14.71
C ASN A 46 13.84 2.95 -14.92
N PHE A 47 12.95 3.25 -13.97
CA PHE A 47 11.54 2.90 -14.10
C PHE A 47 10.85 3.69 -15.22
N ASP A 48 11.11 4.98 -15.35
CA ASP A 48 10.51 5.80 -16.40
C ASP A 48 11.05 5.41 -17.79
N GLN A 49 12.33 5.03 -17.91
CA GLN A 49 12.87 4.45 -19.15
C GLN A 49 12.23 3.11 -19.53
N GLU A 50 11.89 2.27 -18.55
CA GLU A 50 11.12 1.04 -18.80
C GLU A 50 9.72 1.35 -19.33
N LEU A 51 9.03 2.33 -18.74
CA LEU A 51 7.71 2.74 -19.20
C LEU A 51 7.71 3.29 -20.62
N GLU A 52 8.75 4.04 -21.02
CA GLU A 52 8.87 4.58 -22.39
C GLU A 52 8.96 3.49 -23.45
N LYS A 53 9.57 2.35 -23.13
CA LYS A 53 9.67 1.19 -24.03
C LYS A 53 8.35 0.47 -24.26
N MET A 54 7.33 0.74 -23.42
CA MET A 54 6.01 0.12 -23.56
C MET A 54 5.17 0.85 -24.60
N GLY A 55 4.59 0.11 -25.53
CA GLY A 55 3.90 0.66 -26.70
C GLY A 55 2.46 1.13 -26.46
N THR A 56 1.84 0.85 -25.29
CA THR A 56 0.43 1.16 -25.04
C THR A 56 0.22 1.86 -23.71
N ASP A 57 -0.71 2.83 -23.69
CA ASP A 57 -1.08 3.56 -22.47
C ASP A 57 -1.56 2.62 -21.36
N ARG A 58 -2.40 1.65 -21.71
CA ARG A 58 -2.86 0.62 -20.78
C ARG A 58 -1.69 -0.19 -20.20
N GLY A 59 -0.75 -0.62 -21.03
CA GLY A 59 0.42 -1.38 -20.57
C GLY A 59 1.28 -0.59 -19.60
N LYS A 60 1.50 0.71 -19.87
CA LYS A 60 2.20 1.64 -18.97
C LYS A 60 1.47 1.78 -17.65
N ALA A 61 0.16 2.02 -17.67
CA ALA A 61 -0.67 2.17 -16.47
C ALA A 61 -0.67 0.89 -15.61
N ASP A 62 -0.83 -0.28 -16.23
CA ASP A 62 -0.80 -1.57 -15.54
C ASP A 62 0.58 -1.87 -14.92
N SER A 63 1.66 -1.44 -15.55
CA SER A 63 3.01 -1.54 -14.99
C SER A 63 3.17 -0.67 -13.74
N ILE A 64 2.77 0.60 -13.81
CA ILE A 64 2.79 1.51 -12.66
C ILE A 64 1.96 0.93 -11.51
N ARG A 65 0.73 0.50 -11.79
CA ARG A 65 -0.14 -0.14 -10.80
C ARG A 65 0.54 -1.31 -10.11
N THR A 66 1.10 -2.24 -10.90
CA THR A 66 1.70 -3.46 -10.37
C THR A 66 2.87 -3.15 -9.44
N ARG A 67 3.72 -2.18 -9.81
CA ARG A 67 4.86 -1.76 -8.99
C ARG A 67 4.41 -1.07 -7.71
N LEU A 68 3.47 -0.11 -7.81
CA LEU A 68 2.90 0.56 -6.63
C LEU A 68 2.29 -0.44 -5.66
N THR A 69 1.43 -1.35 -6.15
CA THR A 69 0.76 -2.35 -5.32
C THR A 69 1.78 -3.25 -4.61
N ARG A 70 2.85 -3.65 -5.30
CA ARG A 70 3.92 -4.45 -4.71
C ARG A 70 4.64 -3.68 -3.60
N THR A 71 5.11 -2.46 -3.87
CA THR A 71 5.80 -1.63 -2.88
C THR A 71 4.92 -1.35 -1.67
N ILE A 72 3.63 -1.06 -1.89
CA ILE A 72 2.65 -0.88 -0.82
C ILE A 72 2.52 -2.16 0.02
N SER A 73 2.41 -3.34 -0.61
CA SER A 73 2.30 -4.61 0.11
C SER A 73 3.53 -4.90 0.97
N GLU A 74 4.72 -4.59 0.47
CA GLU A 74 5.99 -4.82 1.17
C GLU A 74 6.18 -3.85 2.35
N LYS A 75 5.75 -2.58 2.21
CA LYS A 75 6.03 -1.50 3.17
C LYS A 75 4.83 -1.03 3.98
N SER A 76 3.64 -1.60 3.78
CA SER A 76 2.41 -1.15 4.44
C SER A 76 2.47 -1.14 5.97
N LYS A 77 3.31 -1.97 6.57
CA LYS A 77 3.51 -2.02 8.03
C LYS A 77 4.37 -0.87 8.56
N GLU A 78 5.18 -0.23 7.72
CA GLU A 78 6.05 0.89 8.12
C GLU A 78 5.27 2.18 8.33
N ASP A 79 4.23 2.41 7.53
CA ASP A 79 3.32 3.57 7.60
C ASP A 79 1.95 3.19 7.04
N PRO A 80 1.10 2.50 7.85
CA PRO A 80 -0.19 2.00 7.39
C PRO A 80 -1.11 3.09 6.83
N ALA A 81 -1.13 4.27 7.44
CA ALA A 81 -1.99 5.38 7.03
C ALA A 81 -1.58 5.94 5.66
N PHE A 82 -0.28 6.15 5.45
CA PHE A 82 0.28 6.61 4.18
C PHE A 82 -0.04 5.64 3.05
N TYR A 83 0.30 4.38 3.21
CA TYR A 83 0.13 3.36 2.16
C TYR A 83 -1.35 3.05 1.88
N LYS A 84 -2.22 3.13 2.88
CA LYS A 84 -3.67 2.97 2.72
C LYS A 84 -4.27 4.03 1.79
N LYS A 85 -3.82 5.30 1.89
CA LYS A 85 -4.29 6.37 0.99
C LYS A 85 -3.97 6.05 -0.47
N PHE A 86 -2.78 5.54 -0.75
CA PHE A 86 -2.40 5.15 -2.11
C PHE A 86 -3.16 3.91 -2.59
N SER A 87 -3.34 2.89 -1.74
CA SER A 87 -4.17 1.72 -2.08
C SER A 87 -5.57 2.14 -2.50
N THR A 88 -6.23 2.99 -1.72
CA THR A 88 -7.56 3.50 -2.03
C THR A 88 -7.60 4.24 -3.38
N ARG A 89 -6.65 5.15 -3.64
CA ARG A 89 -6.56 5.88 -4.92
C ARG A 89 -6.36 4.95 -6.11
N ILE A 90 -5.54 3.92 -5.95
CA ILE A 90 -5.30 2.90 -6.98
C ILE A 90 -6.59 2.11 -7.24
N GLU A 91 -7.27 1.64 -6.20
CA GLU A 91 -8.52 0.88 -6.30
C GLU A 91 -9.63 1.69 -6.98
N GLU A 92 -9.84 2.94 -6.57
CA GLU A 92 -10.80 3.85 -7.20
C GLU A 92 -10.51 4.07 -8.68
N THR A 93 -9.23 4.21 -9.03
CA THR A 93 -8.80 4.39 -10.43
C THR A 93 -9.05 3.14 -11.25
N ILE A 94 -8.75 1.95 -10.69
CA ILE A 94 -9.02 0.65 -11.34
C ILE A 94 -10.52 0.45 -11.52
N GLU A 95 -11.33 0.79 -10.52
CA GLU A 95 -12.79 0.66 -10.59
C GLU A 95 -13.38 1.58 -11.67
N ALA A 96 -12.94 2.83 -11.72
CA ALA A 96 -13.35 3.77 -12.76
C ALA A 96 -13.01 3.25 -14.17
N TYR A 97 -11.82 2.69 -14.35
CA TYR A 97 -11.38 2.11 -15.61
C TYR A 97 -12.18 0.85 -15.99
N ARG A 98 -12.38 -0.10 -15.06
CA ARG A 98 -13.18 -1.32 -15.28
C ARG A 98 -14.64 -1.00 -15.65
N ASN A 99 -15.18 0.02 -15.03
CA ASN A 99 -16.55 0.50 -15.30
C ASN A 99 -16.63 1.38 -16.57
N ARG A 100 -15.55 1.48 -17.36
CA ARG A 100 -15.45 2.30 -18.57
C ARG A 100 -15.81 3.77 -18.37
N ARG A 101 -15.55 4.30 -17.16
CA ARG A 101 -15.74 5.72 -16.83
C ARG A 101 -14.57 6.59 -17.29
N ILE A 102 -13.42 5.97 -17.53
CA ILE A 102 -12.20 6.61 -18.03
C ILE A 102 -11.60 5.79 -19.18
N THR A 103 -10.91 6.48 -20.06
CA THR A 103 -10.18 5.92 -21.22
C THR A 103 -8.81 5.37 -20.81
N ASP A 104 -8.11 4.67 -21.72
CA ASP A 104 -6.75 4.18 -21.49
C ASP A 104 -5.77 5.32 -21.18
N SER A 105 -5.90 6.44 -21.88
CA SER A 105 -5.06 7.62 -21.66
C SER A 105 -5.32 8.28 -20.31
N GLU A 106 -6.58 8.42 -19.90
CA GLU A 106 -6.96 8.94 -18.58
C GLU A 106 -6.53 8.00 -17.45
N TYR A 107 -6.59 6.69 -17.69
CA TYR A 107 -6.10 5.68 -16.76
C TYR A 107 -4.59 5.81 -16.55
N LEU A 108 -3.82 5.97 -17.65
CA LEU A 108 -2.39 6.21 -17.58
C LEU A 108 -2.07 7.50 -16.83
N GLN A 109 -2.76 8.60 -17.15
CA GLN A 109 -2.54 9.90 -16.48
C GLN A 109 -2.75 9.79 -14.97
N LYS A 110 -3.87 9.20 -14.54
CA LYS A 110 -4.15 9.00 -13.10
C LYS A 110 -3.10 8.14 -12.42
N MET A 111 -2.62 7.07 -13.06
CA MET A 111 -1.56 6.23 -12.50
C MET A 111 -0.22 6.96 -12.44
N GLN A 112 0.09 7.82 -13.40
CA GLN A 112 1.27 8.70 -13.34
C GLN A 112 1.17 9.72 -12.20
N ASP A 113 0.01 10.34 -12.02
CA ASP A 113 -0.21 11.29 -10.91
C ASP A 113 -0.03 10.60 -9.55
N ILE A 114 -0.58 9.39 -9.39
CA ILE A 114 -0.40 8.58 -8.18
C ILE A 114 1.08 8.23 -7.97
N LYS A 115 1.79 7.84 -9.02
CA LYS A 115 3.24 7.53 -8.98
C LYS A 115 4.05 8.74 -8.51
N GLU A 116 3.79 9.91 -9.09
CA GLU A 116 4.50 11.14 -8.72
C GLU A 116 4.23 11.57 -7.28
N ASP A 117 2.95 11.52 -6.85
CA ASP A 117 2.59 11.79 -5.45
C ASP A 117 3.27 10.81 -4.50
N PHE A 118 3.30 9.52 -4.87
CA PHE A 118 3.97 8.48 -4.08
C PHE A 118 5.47 8.76 -3.91
N ARG A 119 6.16 9.11 -4.99
CA ARG A 119 7.59 9.46 -4.98
C ARG A 119 7.87 10.70 -4.14
N LYS A 120 6.97 11.68 -4.16
CA LYS A 120 7.08 12.92 -3.38
C LYS A 120 6.64 12.76 -1.92
N GLY A 121 6.12 11.60 -1.53
CA GLY A 121 5.56 11.37 -0.21
C GLY A 121 4.25 12.15 0.04
N ASN A 122 3.55 12.55 -1.02
CA ASN A 122 2.32 13.33 -0.94
C ASN A 122 1.09 12.40 -0.92
N SER A 123 0.77 11.87 0.23
CA SER A 123 -0.41 10.99 0.42
C SER A 123 -1.75 11.75 0.52
N GLY A 124 -1.70 13.09 0.56
CA GLY A 124 -2.86 13.92 0.87
C GLY A 124 -3.15 14.04 2.36
N ILE A 125 -2.32 13.46 3.24
CA ILE A 125 -2.37 13.70 4.68
C ILE A 125 -1.73 15.06 4.96
N SER A 126 -2.47 15.93 5.66
CA SER A 126 -1.93 17.21 6.13
C SER A 126 -1.16 16.99 7.42
N TYR A 127 0.17 17.14 7.37
CA TYR A 127 1.03 17.01 8.55
C TYR A 127 1.22 18.35 9.24
N PRO A 128 1.18 18.41 10.58
CA PRO A 128 1.57 19.57 11.35
C PRO A 128 3.05 19.93 11.13
N THR A 129 3.40 21.19 11.39
CA THR A 129 4.76 21.72 11.13
C THR A 129 5.84 21.04 11.97
N ASN A 130 5.49 20.48 13.13
CA ASN A 130 6.37 19.76 14.04
C ASN A 130 6.55 18.28 13.69
N VAL A 131 5.70 17.71 12.83
CA VAL A 131 5.76 16.30 12.39
C VAL A 131 6.62 16.21 11.13
N THR A 132 7.93 16.12 11.30
CA THR A 132 8.91 16.26 10.20
C THR A 132 9.57 14.95 9.79
N THR A 133 9.73 13.99 10.72
CA THR A 133 10.42 12.72 10.45
C THR A 133 9.46 11.65 9.91
N GLU A 134 9.98 10.66 9.21
CA GLU A 134 9.17 9.52 8.73
C GLU A 134 8.51 8.77 9.90
N ASN A 135 9.23 8.58 11.01
CA ASN A 135 8.68 7.91 12.19
C ASN A 135 7.53 8.70 12.79
N SER A 136 7.70 10.04 13.00
CA SER A 136 6.63 10.88 13.53
C SER A 136 5.41 10.93 12.59
N ARG A 137 5.62 10.90 11.27
CA ARG A 137 4.53 10.87 10.28
C ARG A 137 3.74 9.56 10.33
N ALA A 138 4.43 8.42 10.48
CA ALA A 138 3.78 7.13 10.59
C ALA A 138 2.89 7.05 11.84
N PHE A 139 3.40 7.45 13.02
CA PHE A 139 2.60 7.52 14.24
C PHE A 139 1.43 8.52 14.13
N TYR A 140 1.72 9.72 13.61
CA TYR A 140 0.68 10.72 13.39
C TYR A 140 -0.44 10.20 12.50
N GLY A 141 -0.11 9.51 11.40
CA GLY A 141 -1.08 9.03 10.43
C GLY A 141 -2.11 8.10 11.04
N VAL A 142 -1.69 7.10 11.82
CA VAL A 142 -2.61 6.15 12.47
C VAL A 142 -3.43 6.80 13.58
N ILE A 143 -2.84 7.72 14.35
CA ILE A 143 -3.54 8.48 15.39
C ILE A 143 -4.58 9.40 14.76
N TYR A 144 -4.21 10.11 13.71
CA TYR A 144 -5.09 11.00 12.93
C TYR A 144 -6.31 10.25 12.38
N ASP A 145 -6.08 9.12 11.71
CA ASP A 145 -7.17 8.32 11.12
C ASP A 145 -8.18 7.81 12.17
N LYS A 146 -7.73 7.59 13.40
CA LYS A 146 -8.61 7.14 14.51
C LYS A 146 -9.30 8.28 15.24
N LEU A 147 -8.61 9.38 15.54
CA LEU A 147 -9.13 10.45 16.38
C LEU A 147 -9.97 11.48 15.61
N ILE A 148 -9.52 11.89 14.42
CA ILE A 148 -10.18 12.95 13.65
C ILE A 148 -11.66 12.69 13.37
N PRO A 149 -12.09 11.50 12.93
CA PRO A 149 -13.51 11.25 12.68
C PRO A 149 -14.41 11.39 13.91
N ARG A 150 -13.80 11.36 15.12
CA ARG A 150 -14.49 11.45 16.41
C ARG A 150 -14.43 12.83 17.02
N MET A 151 -13.56 13.69 16.50
CA MET A 151 -13.46 15.09 16.94
C MET A 151 -14.55 15.90 16.26
N LYS A 152 -15.37 16.58 17.06
CA LYS A 152 -16.33 17.56 16.58
C LYS A 152 -15.56 18.78 16.03
N GLU A 153 -16.23 19.80 15.54
CA GLU A 153 -15.74 20.97 14.77
C GLU A 153 -14.39 21.63 15.17
N ASN A 154 -13.74 21.18 16.22
CA ASN A 154 -12.47 21.71 16.74
C ASN A 154 -11.29 20.73 16.60
N ALA A 155 -11.22 19.95 15.53
CA ALA A 155 -10.10 19.07 15.27
C ALA A 155 -8.82 19.91 15.04
N ASN A 156 -7.91 19.90 16.02
CA ASN A 156 -6.63 20.58 15.91
C ASN A 156 -5.54 19.56 15.55
N ILE A 157 -5.07 19.65 14.30
CA ILE A 157 -4.04 18.75 13.78
C ILE A 157 -2.70 18.92 14.54
N GLU A 158 -2.39 20.12 15.03
CA GLU A 158 -1.17 20.36 15.80
C GLU A 158 -1.19 19.60 17.13
N GLU A 159 -2.35 19.50 17.80
CA GLU A 159 -2.47 18.71 19.02
C GLU A 159 -2.27 17.21 18.78
N ILE A 160 -2.77 16.69 17.64
CA ILE A 160 -2.53 15.29 17.26
C ILE A 160 -1.05 15.08 16.96
N GLY A 161 -0.39 16.07 16.34
CA GLY A 161 1.05 16.06 16.15
C GLY A 161 1.82 15.98 17.46
N GLU A 162 1.43 16.75 18.47
CA GLU A 162 2.04 16.67 19.81
C GLU A 162 1.86 15.30 20.48
N ILE A 163 0.70 14.66 20.30
CA ILE A 163 0.48 13.30 20.80
C ILE A 163 1.44 12.32 20.10
N ALA A 164 1.52 12.38 18.77
CA ALA A 164 2.41 11.51 18.00
C ALA A 164 3.88 11.67 18.42
N LEU A 165 4.33 12.90 18.62
CA LEU A 165 5.70 13.18 19.10
C LEU A 165 5.91 12.75 20.56
N THR A 166 4.90 12.84 21.41
CA THR A 166 4.97 12.37 22.79
C THR A 166 5.10 10.85 22.80
N ILE A 167 4.25 10.15 22.04
CA ILE A 167 4.33 8.68 21.89
C ILE A 167 5.68 8.26 21.32
N GLN A 168 6.19 8.95 20.31
CA GLN A 168 7.51 8.68 19.75
C GLN A 168 8.60 8.76 20.84
N ARG A 169 8.61 9.82 21.63
CA ARG A 169 9.58 10.02 22.73
C ARG A 169 9.47 8.94 23.80
N GLU A 170 8.25 8.55 24.17
CA GLU A 170 8.02 7.47 25.13
C GLU A 170 8.57 6.13 24.60
N ILE A 171 8.32 5.82 23.34
CA ILE A 171 8.88 4.62 22.68
C ILE A 171 10.41 4.67 22.71
N GLU A 172 11.00 5.75 22.20
CA GLU A 172 12.46 5.93 22.13
C GLU A 172 13.14 5.85 23.50
N SER A 173 12.49 6.31 24.56
CA SER A 173 13.01 6.24 25.93
C SER A 173 13.07 4.82 26.50
N LYS A 174 12.20 3.92 26.02
CA LYS A 174 12.07 2.55 26.53
C LYS A 174 12.81 1.51 25.67
N ILE A 175 13.13 1.85 24.42
CA ILE A 175 13.87 0.97 23.52
C ILE A 175 15.27 0.72 24.08
N LYS A 176 15.60 -0.57 24.27
CA LYS A 176 16.91 -1.09 24.68
C LYS A 176 17.33 -2.18 23.72
N ARG A 177 18.56 -2.69 23.88
CA ARG A 177 19.03 -3.84 23.10
C ARG A 177 18.05 -5.01 23.25
N ASP A 178 17.73 -5.64 22.14
CA ASP A 178 16.82 -6.82 22.05
C ASP A 178 15.36 -6.56 22.48
N TRP A 179 14.92 -5.29 22.50
CA TRP A 179 13.55 -4.91 22.88
C TRP A 179 12.47 -5.58 22.02
N HIS A 180 12.78 -5.92 20.76
CA HIS A 180 11.84 -6.57 19.83
C HIS A 180 11.26 -7.90 20.37
N TYR A 181 12.00 -8.58 21.25
CA TYR A 181 11.59 -9.86 21.84
C TYR A 181 11.22 -9.74 23.31
N ASN A 182 11.25 -8.53 23.89
CA ASN A 182 11.02 -8.32 25.31
C ASN A 182 9.57 -7.87 25.59
N THR A 183 8.76 -8.82 26.02
CA THR A 183 7.34 -8.59 26.33
C THR A 183 7.13 -7.52 27.40
N ASP A 184 8.02 -7.40 28.39
CA ASP A 184 7.89 -6.41 29.45
C ASP A 184 8.05 -5.00 28.90
N ILE A 185 9.02 -4.79 28.00
CA ILE A 185 9.22 -3.51 27.32
C ILE A 185 8.01 -3.20 26.42
N HIS A 186 7.46 -4.19 25.70
CA HIS A 186 6.24 -4.00 24.91
C HIS A 186 5.07 -3.55 25.78
N ASN A 187 4.89 -4.15 26.95
CA ASN A 187 3.85 -3.77 27.90
C ASN A 187 4.06 -2.35 28.45
N GLU A 188 5.31 -1.97 28.77
CA GLU A 188 5.66 -0.60 29.21
C GLU A 188 5.37 0.43 28.12
N ILE A 189 5.66 0.10 26.86
CA ILE A 189 5.36 0.94 25.68
C ILE A 189 3.85 1.04 25.49
N ALA A 190 3.13 -0.08 25.52
CA ALA A 190 1.68 -0.13 25.40
C ALA A 190 0.99 0.75 26.45
N GLN A 191 1.42 0.63 27.71
CA GLN A 191 0.88 1.44 28.79
C GLN A 191 1.12 2.95 28.60
N ALA A 192 2.32 3.33 28.14
CA ALA A 192 2.63 4.74 27.88
C ALA A 192 1.80 5.32 26.73
N ILE A 193 1.53 4.52 25.69
CA ILE A 193 0.67 4.90 24.57
C ILE A 193 -0.78 5.05 25.07
N ASP A 194 -1.27 4.07 25.82
CA ASP A 194 -2.62 4.08 26.42
C ASP A 194 -2.82 5.33 27.25
N ASP A 195 -1.94 5.57 28.22
CA ASP A 195 -2.01 6.76 29.11
C ASP A 195 -2.04 8.06 28.30
N THR A 196 -1.20 8.17 27.28
CA THR A 196 -1.13 9.38 26.44
C THR A 196 -2.43 9.61 25.67
N ILE A 197 -2.96 8.57 25.01
CA ILE A 197 -4.19 8.67 24.22
C ILE A 197 -5.41 8.86 25.12
N PHE A 198 -5.48 8.12 26.23
CA PHE A 198 -6.58 8.20 27.17
C PHE A 198 -6.70 9.59 27.82
N MET A 199 -5.58 10.17 28.27
CA MET A 199 -5.57 11.55 28.82
C MET A 199 -6.06 12.57 27.78
N TYR A 200 -5.64 12.43 26.53
CA TYR A 200 -6.10 13.32 25.48
C TYR A 200 -7.59 13.14 25.17
N ALA A 201 -8.03 11.89 24.96
CA ALA A 201 -9.42 11.56 24.67
C ALA A 201 -10.36 12.06 25.78
N THR A 202 -9.98 11.88 27.04
CA THR A 202 -10.72 12.37 28.20
C THR A 202 -10.82 13.90 28.22
N ARG A 203 -9.69 14.60 27.98
CA ARG A 203 -9.65 16.07 27.93
C ARG A 203 -10.52 16.65 26.82
N LYS A 204 -10.60 15.95 25.66
CA LYS A 204 -11.36 16.37 24.49
C LYS A 204 -12.77 15.80 24.44
N ASN A 205 -13.17 15.01 25.44
CA ASN A 205 -14.45 14.30 25.46
C ASN A 205 -14.68 13.44 24.20
N ILE A 206 -13.61 12.75 23.77
CA ILE A 206 -13.63 11.79 22.67
C ILE A 206 -13.94 10.42 23.26
N ASN A 207 -14.99 9.78 22.77
CA ASN A 207 -15.32 8.42 23.14
C ASN A 207 -14.53 7.44 22.27
N LEU A 208 -13.58 6.73 22.87
CA LEU A 208 -12.87 5.61 22.26
C LEU A 208 -13.34 4.33 22.93
N ASP A 209 -13.72 3.35 22.12
CA ASP A 209 -13.97 2.00 22.61
C ASP A 209 -12.64 1.32 22.97
N LEU A 210 -12.66 0.48 24.01
CA LEU A 210 -11.46 -0.23 24.47
C LEU A 210 -10.83 -1.08 23.36
N GLU A 211 -11.66 -1.79 22.57
CA GLU A 211 -11.17 -2.60 21.45
C GLU A 211 -10.49 -1.76 20.36
N GLU A 212 -10.98 -0.54 20.14
CA GLU A 212 -10.39 0.39 19.18
C GLU A 212 -9.07 0.98 19.67
N LEU A 213 -8.98 1.25 20.97
CA LEU A 213 -7.76 1.71 21.62
C LEU A 213 -6.68 0.63 21.60
N ASP A 214 -7.03 -0.62 21.94
CA ASP A 214 -6.12 -1.75 21.88
C ASP A 214 -5.55 -1.95 20.46
N LYS A 215 -6.41 -1.87 19.44
CA LYS A 215 -5.97 -1.94 18.04
C LYS A 215 -5.03 -0.80 17.64
N LEU A 216 -5.29 0.41 18.11
CA LEU A 216 -4.42 1.55 17.84
C LEU A 216 -3.06 1.40 18.52
N ILE A 217 -3.03 0.91 19.75
CA ILE A 217 -1.80 0.60 20.48
C ILE A 217 -0.99 -0.46 19.75
N GLU A 218 -1.64 -1.53 19.30
CA GLU A 218 -1.01 -2.60 18.52
C GLU A 218 -0.43 -2.07 17.19
N GLU A 219 -1.19 -1.24 16.45
CA GLU A 219 -0.71 -0.61 15.21
C GLU A 219 0.54 0.25 15.47
N ILE A 220 0.55 1.06 16.53
CA ILE A 220 1.69 1.91 16.89
C ILE A 220 2.91 1.07 17.29
N ILE A 221 2.74 0.00 18.07
CA ILE A 221 3.82 -0.93 18.42
C ILE A 221 4.38 -1.61 17.18
N ASN A 222 3.52 -2.06 16.27
CA ASN A 222 3.95 -2.68 15.02
C ASN A 222 4.77 -1.72 14.14
N ILE A 223 4.38 -0.44 14.07
CA ILE A 223 5.19 0.59 13.40
C ILE A 223 6.55 0.73 14.10
N ALA A 224 6.57 0.81 15.42
CA ALA A 224 7.81 0.93 16.17
C ALA A 224 8.76 -0.26 15.90
N LEU A 225 8.23 -1.50 15.87
CA LEU A 225 8.98 -2.71 15.54
C LEU A 225 9.58 -2.69 14.12
N MET A 226 9.03 -1.92 13.20
CA MET A 226 9.56 -1.78 11.83
C MET A 226 10.56 -0.63 11.70
N LYS A 227 10.48 0.37 12.60
CA LYS A 227 11.26 1.62 12.49
C LYS A 227 12.50 1.67 13.39
N TYR A 228 12.53 0.89 14.46
CA TYR A 228 13.57 0.87 15.48
C TYR A 228 14.18 -0.52 15.65
#